data_764ce79934579a5fc9833871e52e8e5d
#
_entry.id   764ce79934579a5fc9833871e52e8e5d
#
_cell.length_a   1.000
_cell.length_b   1.000
_cell.length_c   1.000
_cell.angle_alpha   90.00
_cell.angle_beta   90.00
_cell.angle_gamma   90.00
#
_symmetry.space_group_name_H-M   'P 1'
#
loop_
_entity.id
_entity.type
_entity.pdbx_description
1 polymer ?
#
loop_
_entity_poly.entity_id
_entity_poly.type
_entity_poly.pdbx_seq_one_letter_code
_entity_poly.pdbx_strand_id
1 'polypeptide(L)'
;MSDSYSKWSDVRARGRAADPRTGDEQAVGKAAARERREAYVRGHQLAEMRATAGLTQAELASVLGVSQARISKIEHGEISGIDVVRAYVSALGGSIDVVARIGDRSWKVA
;
A
#
# COMPACT_ATOMS: atom_id res chain seq x y z
N MET A 1 -3.65 -17.57 10.60
CA MET A 1 -3.83 -17.15 10.89
C MET A 1 -4.26 -17.12 10.87
N SER A 2 -3.87 -17.31 10.93
CA SER A 2 -4.21 -16.85 11.25
C SER A 2 -4.37 -16.92 11.19
N ASP A 3 -3.88 -16.71 10.65
CA ASP A 3 -4.14 -16.38 11.00
C ASP A 3 -4.23 -16.18 10.85
N SER A 4 -3.95 -16.25 11.10
CA SER A 4 -4.10 -15.78 11.50
C SER A 4 -4.82 -15.69 11.61
N TYR A 5 -5.02 -15.85 11.87
CA TYR A 5 -5.70 -15.62 12.37
C TYR A 5 -6.50 -16.16 12.84
N SER A 6 -6.97 -16.98 12.81
CA SER A 6 -7.50 -17.14 13.67
C SER A 6 -7.37 -17.79 14.71
N LYS A 7 -7.11 -18.60 14.73
CA LYS A 7 -6.58 -18.66 15.90
C LYS A 7 -6.35 -17.41 16.49
N TRP A 8 -6.53 -16.51 15.71
CA TRP A 8 -6.42 -15.24 16.16
C TRP A 8 -7.46 -14.82 17.10
N SER A 9 -8.72 -15.18 16.95
CA SER A 9 -9.65 -14.75 17.90
C SER A 9 -9.54 -15.52 19.16
N ASP A 10 -9.21 -16.75 19.11
CA ASP A 10 -8.96 -17.45 20.30
C ASP A 10 -7.71 -16.99 20.94
N VAL A 11 -6.69 -16.77 20.17
CA VAL A 11 -5.50 -16.19 20.67
C VAL A 11 -5.78 -14.83 21.19
N ARG A 12 -6.74 -14.14 20.65
CA ARG A 12 -6.98 -12.82 21.06
C ARG A 12 -7.86 -12.76 22.26
N ALA A 13 -8.79 -13.65 22.41
CA ALA A 13 -9.62 -13.64 23.53
C ALA A 13 -8.86 -14.11 24.70
N ARG A 14 -8.34 -15.30 24.63
CA ARG A 14 -7.45 -15.66 25.58
C ARG A 14 -6.24 -14.98 25.33
N GLY A 15 -6.15 -14.71 24.13
CA GLY A 15 -5.02 -14.25 23.70
C GLY A 15 -4.80 -12.83 23.93
N ARG A 16 -5.78 -12.10 24.18
CA ARG A 16 -5.52 -10.76 24.55
C ARG A 16 -4.93 -10.70 25.89
N ALA A 17 -5.32 -11.59 26.74
CA ALA A 17 -4.68 -11.68 28.01
C ALA A 17 -3.30 -12.27 27.89
N ALA A 18 -3.08 -13.06 26.87
CA ALA A 18 -1.80 -13.73 26.72
C ALA A 18 -0.87 -13.08 25.74
N ASP A 19 -1.28 -12.00 25.09
CA ASP A 19 -0.44 -11.31 24.12
C ASP A 19 0.71 -10.62 24.87
N PRO A 20 1.95 -10.99 24.60
CA PRO A 20 3.08 -10.40 25.33
C PRO A 20 3.44 -8.99 24.89
N ARG A 21 2.82 -8.50 23.84
CA ARG A 21 3.18 -7.19 23.33
C ARG A 21 2.58 -6.10 24.19
N THR A 22 3.31 -4.99 24.30
CA THR A 22 2.80 -3.81 24.99
C THR A 22 1.71 -3.16 24.13
N GLY A 23 1.00 -2.21 24.71
CA GLY A 23 0.02 -1.45 23.96
C GLY A 23 0.64 -0.70 22.80
N ASP A 24 1.85 -0.16 22.97
CA ASP A 24 2.53 0.53 21.90
C ASP A 24 2.92 -0.42 20.79
N GLU A 25 3.40 -1.61 21.13
CA GLU A 25 3.73 -2.61 20.12
C GLU A 25 2.50 -3.06 19.35
N GLN A 26 1.37 -3.19 20.04
CA GLN A 26 0.13 -3.56 19.39
C GLN A 26 -0.34 -2.46 18.44
N ALA A 27 -0.20 -1.20 18.85
CA ALA A 27 -0.59 -0.09 18.01
C ALA A 27 0.28 -0.01 16.75
N VAL A 28 1.58 -0.24 16.90
CA VAL A 28 2.49 -0.25 15.75
C VAL A 28 2.13 -1.40 14.81
N GLY A 29 1.80 -2.57 15.38
CA GLY A 29 1.41 -3.71 14.56
C GLY A 29 0.12 -3.44 13.78
N LYS A 30 -0.84 -2.77 14.40
CA LYS A 30 -2.09 -2.43 13.73
C LYS A 30 -1.85 -1.40 12.62
N ALA A 31 -0.99 -0.43 12.88
CA ALA A 31 -0.66 0.58 11.87
C ALA A 31 0.04 -0.05 10.68
N ALA A 32 0.97 -0.96 10.92
CA ALA A 32 1.67 -1.66 9.86
C ALA A 32 0.71 -2.52 9.04
N ALA A 33 -0.24 -3.19 9.70
CA ALA A 33 -1.21 -4.00 8.99
C ALA A 33 -2.13 -3.14 8.13
N ARG A 34 -2.52 -1.97 8.64
CA ARG A 34 -3.34 -1.05 7.87
C ARG A 34 -2.59 -0.56 6.65
N GLU A 35 -1.33 -0.20 6.84
CA GLU A 35 -0.53 0.28 5.72
C GLU A 35 -0.37 -0.79 4.64
N ARG A 36 -0.22 -2.05 5.02
CA ARG A 36 -0.14 -3.12 4.02
C ARG A 36 -1.44 -3.27 3.25
N ARG A 37 -2.58 -3.14 3.93
CA ARG A 37 -3.87 -3.22 3.25
C ARG A 37 -4.06 -2.05 2.30
N GLU A 38 -3.68 -0.87 2.74
CA GLU A 38 -3.80 0.33 1.91
C GLU A 38 -2.87 0.26 0.71
N ALA A 39 -1.66 -0.29 0.90
CA ALA A 39 -0.73 -0.47 -0.19
C ALA A 39 -1.27 -1.48 -1.21
N TYR A 40 -1.91 -2.53 -0.74
CA TYR A 40 -2.50 -3.52 -1.63
C TYR A 40 -3.62 -2.91 -2.48
N VAL A 41 -4.51 -2.15 -1.83
CA VAL A 41 -5.61 -1.48 -2.55
C VAL A 41 -5.05 -0.46 -3.53
N ARG A 42 -4.05 0.29 -3.12
CA ARG A 42 -3.43 1.29 -3.96
C ARG A 42 -2.77 0.65 -5.18
N GLY A 43 -2.08 -0.49 -4.97
CA GLY A 43 -1.48 -1.22 -6.07
C GLY A 43 -2.52 -1.68 -7.09
N HIS A 44 -3.66 -2.13 -6.61
CA HIS A 44 -4.77 -2.54 -7.47
C HIS A 44 -5.27 -1.36 -8.30
N GLN A 45 -5.37 -0.19 -7.67
CA GLN A 45 -5.79 1.02 -8.36
C GLN A 45 -4.78 1.43 -9.44
N LEU A 46 -3.49 1.28 -9.15
CA LEU A 46 -2.46 1.58 -10.13
C LEU A 46 -2.55 0.66 -11.35
N ALA A 47 -2.79 -0.63 -11.11
CA ALA A 47 -2.97 -1.57 -12.21
C ALA A 47 -4.18 -1.19 -13.06
N GLU A 48 -5.24 -0.73 -12.44
CA GLU A 48 -6.43 -0.29 -13.13
C GLU A 48 -6.14 0.94 -13.98
N MET A 49 -5.39 1.89 -13.44
CA MET A 49 -4.98 3.08 -14.19
C MET A 49 -4.15 2.69 -15.41
N ARG A 50 -3.22 1.74 -15.24
CA ARG A 50 -2.38 1.29 -16.34
C ARG A 50 -3.24 0.65 -17.45
N ALA A 51 -4.16 -0.22 -17.04
CA ALA A 51 -5.03 -0.89 -18.01
C ALA A 51 -5.90 0.12 -18.77
N THR A 52 -6.42 1.11 -18.04
CA THR A 52 -7.22 2.17 -18.65
C THR A 52 -6.38 2.98 -19.65
N ALA A 53 -5.10 3.15 -19.37
CA ALA A 53 -4.20 3.85 -20.28
C ALA A 53 -3.80 2.97 -21.49
N GLY A 54 -4.19 1.70 -21.48
CA GLY A 54 -3.90 0.81 -22.59
C GLY A 54 -2.51 0.22 -22.60
N LEU A 55 -1.83 0.21 -21.47
CA LEU A 55 -0.47 -0.29 -21.40
C LEU A 55 -0.40 -1.62 -20.69
N THR A 56 0.46 -2.51 -21.18
CA THR A 56 0.78 -3.75 -20.45
C THR A 56 1.80 -3.44 -19.37
N GLN A 57 1.98 -4.39 -18.45
CA GLN A 57 3.04 -4.26 -17.45
C GLN A 57 4.41 -4.12 -18.11
N ALA A 58 4.65 -4.88 -19.17
CA ALA A 58 5.93 -4.83 -19.87
C ALA A 58 6.15 -3.47 -20.52
N GLU A 59 5.11 -2.92 -21.10
CA GLU A 59 5.22 -1.60 -21.74
C GLU A 59 5.51 -0.51 -20.71
N LEU A 60 4.81 -0.56 -19.58
CA LEU A 60 5.06 0.42 -18.53
C LEU A 60 6.44 0.25 -17.93
N ALA A 61 6.89 -0.99 -17.76
CA ALA A 61 8.24 -1.27 -17.27
C ALA A 61 9.27 -0.64 -18.18
N SER A 62 9.06 -0.73 -19.48
CA SER A 62 9.95 -0.13 -20.45
C SER A 62 10.00 1.38 -20.29
N VAL A 63 8.86 2.01 -20.13
CA VAL A 63 8.78 3.47 -19.95
C VAL A 63 9.52 3.89 -18.69
N LEU A 64 9.36 3.14 -17.61
CA LEU A 64 9.99 3.46 -16.34
C LEU A 64 11.45 3.03 -16.24
N GLY A 65 11.91 2.18 -17.18
CA GLY A 65 13.26 1.67 -17.13
C GLY A 65 13.47 0.66 -16.01
N VAL A 66 12.44 -0.11 -15.68
CA VAL A 66 12.50 -1.13 -14.63
C VAL A 66 12.03 -2.46 -15.21
N SER A 67 12.14 -3.53 -14.42
CA SER A 67 11.69 -4.85 -14.85
C SER A 67 10.18 -4.97 -14.74
N GLN A 68 9.61 -5.88 -15.53
CA GLN A 68 8.19 -6.18 -15.41
C GLN A 68 7.88 -6.75 -14.04
N ALA A 69 8.79 -7.53 -13.47
CA ALA A 69 8.61 -8.08 -12.13
C ALA A 69 8.46 -6.97 -11.10
N ARG A 70 9.19 -5.86 -11.27
CA ARG A 70 9.06 -4.74 -10.36
C ARG A 70 7.69 -4.07 -10.51
N ILE A 71 7.20 -3.92 -11.74
CA ILE A 71 5.85 -3.39 -11.94
C ILE A 71 4.82 -4.28 -11.25
N SER A 72 4.98 -5.59 -11.40
CA SER A 72 4.06 -6.53 -10.75
C SER A 72 4.08 -6.36 -9.23
N LYS A 73 5.26 -6.20 -8.64
CA LYS A 73 5.36 -6.00 -7.19
C LYS A 73 4.73 -4.69 -6.75
N ILE A 74 4.85 -3.65 -7.55
CA ILE A 74 4.18 -2.37 -7.24
C ILE A 74 2.67 -2.56 -7.26
N GLU A 75 2.16 -3.28 -8.23
CA GLU A 75 0.72 -3.49 -8.39
C GLU A 75 0.16 -4.46 -7.36
N HIS A 76 1.01 -5.25 -6.72
CA HIS A 76 0.59 -6.11 -5.61
C HIS A 76 0.82 -5.44 -4.25
N GLY A 77 1.30 -4.22 -4.23
CA GLY A 77 1.53 -3.49 -3.00
C GLY A 77 2.79 -3.89 -2.26
N GLU A 78 3.63 -4.74 -2.85
CA GLU A 78 4.87 -5.17 -2.19
C GLU A 78 5.93 -4.09 -2.23
N ILE A 79 5.89 -3.26 -3.26
CA ILE A 79 6.75 -2.09 -3.37
C ILE A 79 5.80 -0.90 -3.41
N SER A 80 5.91 -0.04 -2.42
CA SER A 80 5.02 1.11 -2.32
C SER A 80 5.81 2.27 -1.73
N GLY A 81 5.17 3.42 -1.66
CA GLY A 81 5.79 4.64 -1.20
C GLY A 81 5.43 5.74 -2.15
N ILE A 82 5.47 6.97 -1.67
CA ILE A 82 5.00 8.09 -2.46
C ILE A 82 5.84 8.30 -3.72
N ASP A 83 7.15 8.08 -3.63
CA ASP A 83 8.00 8.25 -4.79
C ASP A 83 7.73 7.23 -5.88
N VAL A 84 7.45 5.99 -5.45
CA VAL A 84 7.13 4.92 -6.38
C VAL A 84 5.79 5.20 -7.08
N VAL A 85 4.79 5.60 -6.30
CA VAL A 85 3.47 5.91 -6.85
C VAL A 85 3.57 7.09 -7.80
N ARG A 86 4.32 8.13 -7.41
CA ARG A 86 4.48 9.30 -8.26
C ARG A 86 5.12 8.94 -9.60
N ALA A 87 6.18 8.13 -9.57
CA ALA A 87 6.86 7.71 -10.79
C ALA A 87 5.93 6.90 -11.69
N TYR A 88 5.18 5.98 -11.08
CA TYR A 88 4.25 5.13 -11.82
C TYR A 88 3.18 5.98 -12.52
N VAL A 89 2.54 6.88 -11.77
CA VAL A 89 1.48 7.72 -12.32
C VAL A 89 2.02 8.68 -13.37
N SER A 90 3.21 9.23 -13.15
CA SER A 90 3.84 10.11 -14.12
C SER A 90 4.11 9.39 -15.44
N ALA A 91 4.53 8.13 -15.36
CA ALA A 91 4.77 7.34 -16.57
C ALA A 91 3.49 7.12 -17.38
N LEU A 92 2.34 7.19 -16.73
CA LEU A 92 1.05 7.09 -17.41
C LEU A 92 0.56 8.44 -17.94
N GLY A 93 1.34 9.49 -17.73
CA GLY A 93 0.97 10.83 -18.17
C GLY A 93 0.16 11.60 -17.14
N GLY A 94 0.05 11.10 -15.94
CA GLY A 94 -0.71 11.74 -14.88
C GLY A 94 0.16 12.39 -13.84
N SER A 95 -0.47 12.80 -12.74
CA SER A 95 0.24 13.37 -11.60
C SER A 95 -0.52 13.01 -10.33
N ILE A 96 0.16 13.11 -9.21
CA ILE A 96 -0.48 12.91 -7.91
C ILE A 96 -0.27 14.15 -7.05
N ASP A 97 -1.24 14.36 -6.17
CA ASP A 97 -1.15 15.40 -5.15
C ASP A 97 -1.14 14.73 -3.78
N VAL A 98 -0.32 15.27 -2.89
CA VAL A 98 -0.30 14.82 -1.50
C VAL A 98 -0.89 15.93 -0.65
N VAL A 99 -1.92 15.60 0.10
CA VAL A 99 -2.64 16.58 0.89
C VAL A 99 -2.54 16.21 2.36
N ALA A 100 -2.09 17.16 3.16
CA ALA A 100 -2.08 17.01 4.61
C ALA A 100 -3.33 17.67 5.18
N ARG A 101 -3.99 16.97 6.12
CA ARG A 101 -5.17 17.51 6.77
C ARG A 101 -4.99 17.50 8.27
N ILE A 102 -5.33 18.61 8.89
CA ILE A 102 -5.32 18.72 10.34
C ILE A 102 -6.63 19.41 10.71
N GLY A 103 -7.51 18.68 11.37
CA GLY A 103 -8.84 19.17 11.66
C GLY A 103 -9.60 19.39 10.36
N ASP A 104 -10.12 20.60 10.18
CA ASP A 104 -10.82 20.97 8.95
C ASP A 104 -9.98 21.77 7.98
N ARG A 105 -8.67 21.87 8.24
CA ARG A 105 -7.74 22.54 7.34
C ARG A 105 -6.95 21.53 6.52
N SER A 106 -6.56 21.94 5.32
CA SER A 106 -5.77 21.06 4.47
C SER A 106 -4.73 21.88 3.70
N TRP A 107 -3.65 21.22 3.36
CA TRP A 107 -2.56 21.81 2.59
C TRP A 107 -2.10 20.82 1.54
N LYS A 108 -1.85 21.30 0.34
CA LYS A 108 -1.19 20.49 -0.66
C LYS A 108 0.30 20.61 -0.40
N VAL A 109 0.94 19.51 -0.05
CA VAL A 109 2.35 19.50 0.34
C VAL A 109 3.26 18.91 -0.73
N ALA A 110 2.70 18.27 -1.75
CA ALA A 110 3.48 17.74 -2.85
C ALA A 110 2.59 17.50 -4.07
#